data_cc596bd67e16afffa73e2526e8584ffe
#
_entry.id   cc596bd67e16afffa73e2526e8584ffe
#
_cell.length_a   1.000
_cell.length_b   1.000
_cell.length_c   1.000
_cell.angle_alpha   90.00
_cell.angle_beta   90.00
_cell.angle_gamma   90.00
#
_symmetry.space_group_name_H-M   'P 1'
#
loop_
_entity.id
_entity.type
_entity.pdbx_description
1 polymer ?
#
loop_
_entity_poly.entity_id
_entity_poly.type
_entity_poly.pdbx_seq_one_letter_code
_entity_poly.pdbx_strand_id
1 'polypeptide(L)'
;YVDVVNTRAIASFAPEYEFRYWANSISSGWIEPSIDLKEKIKGTNSVKLRLKSNRQASRVVLLLPESSKLKSFNIGSQEVEVSVSSVGSYKGYYLIYLSGIYDKKVDLTLNFEEYKNEIEGFLLDISTKLPKHLDKLYQARTGIFSPVHRGDQAILIKNIKI
;
A
#
# COMPACT_ATOMS: atom_id res chain seq x y z
N TYR A 1 -7.66 28.30 5.41
CA TYR A 1 -7.76 28.21 3.95
C TYR A 1 -6.88 27.05 3.51
N VAL A 2 -7.48 26.09 2.85
CA VAL A 2 -6.81 24.90 2.36
C VAL A 2 -6.76 25.04 0.85
N ASP A 3 -5.57 25.17 0.29
CA ASP A 3 -5.41 25.24 -1.16
C ASP A 3 -5.69 23.86 -1.75
N VAL A 4 -6.68 23.80 -2.61
CA VAL A 4 -7.09 22.58 -3.30
C VAL A 4 -6.16 22.36 -4.48
N VAL A 5 -5.37 21.30 -4.45
CA VAL A 5 -4.51 20.90 -5.56
C VAL A 5 -4.94 19.57 -6.14
N ASN A 6 -5.01 19.55 -7.45
CA ASN A 6 -5.40 18.40 -8.24
C ASN A 6 -4.24 17.39 -8.32
N THR A 7 -4.20 16.43 -7.42
CA THR A 7 -3.21 15.33 -7.45
C THR A 7 -3.83 14.08 -8.09
N ARG A 8 -4.01 14.11 -9.40
CA ARG A 8 -4.56 12.99 -10.18
C ARG A 8 -3.84 11.65 -9.95
N ALA A 9 -2.58 11.67 -9.59
CA ALA A 9 -1.80 10.44 -9.36
C ALA A 9 -2.22 9.66 -8.11
N ILE A 10 -2.67 10.35 -7.05
CA ILE A 10 -3.12 9.70 -5.80
C ILE A 10 -4.55 9.19 -5.95
N ALA A 11 -5.36 9.84 -6.79
CA ALA A 11 -6.74 9.46 -7.01
C ALA A 11 -6.91 8.07 -7.64
N SER A 12 -5.90 7.58 -8.39
CA SER A 12 -5.99 6.27 -9.04
C SER A 12 -6.00 5.09 -8.06
N PHE A 13 -5.46 5.27 -6.86
CA PHE A 13 -5.42 4.24 -5.81
C PHE A 13 -6.34 4.53 -4.63
N ALA A 14 -7.05 5.65 -4.66
CA ALA A 14 -8.07 5.94 -3.67
C ALA A 14 -9.30 5.07 -3.95
N PRO A 15 -9.94 4.49 -2.92
CA PRO A 15 -11.21 3.81 -3.12
C PRO A 15 -12.20 4.76 -3.78
N GLU A 16 -13.19 4.19 -4.51
CA GLU A 16 -14.21 4.87 -5.30
C GLU A 16 -15.12 5.81 -4.47
N TYR A 17 -14.53 6.73 -3.76
CA TYR A 17 -15.26 7.80 -3.10
C TYR A 17 -15.16 9.05 -3.96
N GLU A 18 -16.27 9.65 -4.28
CA GLU A 18 -16.32 11.03 -4.76
C GLU A 18 -15.75 11.93 -3.67
N PHE A 19 -14.47 12.25 -3.77
CA PHE A 19 -13.88 13.26 -2.91
C PHE A 19 -14.42 14.62 -3.34
N ARG A 20 -15.15 15.26 -2.46
CA ARG A 20 -15.67 16.60 -2.72
C ARG A 20 -14.63 17.70 -2.47
N TYR A 21 -13.59 17.39 -1.71
CA TYR A 21 -12.58 18.37 -1.30
C TYR A 21 -11.19 17.73 -1.28
N TRP A 22 -10.24 18.42 -1.87
CA TRP A 22 -8.83 18.05 -1.90
C TRP A 22 -8.03 19.17 -1.25
N ALA A 23 -6.99 18.84 -0.53
CA ALA A 23 -6.08 19.79 0.05
C ALA A 23 -4.64 19.41 -0.27
N ASN A 24 -3.79 20.40 -0.47
CA ASN A 24 -2.36 20.16 -0.51
C ASN A 24 -1.93 19.48 0.78
N SER A 25 -1.28 18.34 0.66
CA SER A 25 -0.64 17.73 1.82
C SER A 25 0.58 18.55 2.20
N ILE A 26 0.59 19.06 3.41
CA ILE A 26 1.82 19.54 4.05
C ILE A 26 2.68 18.30 4.26
N SER A 27 3.99 18.40 4.00
CA SER A 27 4.92 17.30 4.27
C SER A 27 4.68 16.78 5.69
N SER A 28 4.25 15.52 5.80
CA SER A 28 3.90 14.91 7.09
C SER A 28 5.13 14.58 7.93
N GLY A 29 6.33 14.64 7.34
CA GLY A 29 7.55 14.10 7.93
C GLY A 29 7.52 12.56 8.08
N TRP A 30 6.55 11.89 7.49
CA TRP A 30 6.47 10.44 7.52
C TRP A 30 7.41 9.79 6.54
N ILE A 31 8.01 8.69 6.97
CA ILE A 31 8.90 7.88 6.16
C ILE A 31 8.08 6.86 5.40
N GLU A 32 8.28 6.78 4.10
CA GLU A 32 7.62 5.82 3.22
C GLU A 32 7.91 4.37 3.63
N PRO A 33 7.01 3.43 3.29
CA PRO A 33 7.28 2.00 3.48
C PRO A 33 8.52 1.56 2.70
N SER A 34 9.18 0.51 3.14
CA SER A 34 10.42 0.02 2.53
C SER A 34 10.35 -1.45 2.15
N ILE A 35 11.17 -1.80 1.17
CA ILE A 35 11.59 -3.17 0.91
C ILE A 35 13.01 -3.28 1.46
N ASP A 36 13.17 -3.92 2.62
CA ASP A 36 14.47 -4.06 3.30
C ASP A 36 15.32 -5.19 2.72
N LEU A 37 14.70 -6.18 2.08
CA LEU A 37 15.35 -7.30 1.42
C LEU A 37 14.70 -7.54 0.07
N LYS A 38 15.53 -7.71 -0.96
CA LYS A 38 15.12 -8.15 -2.28
C LYS A 38 16.18 -9.16 -2.77
N GLU A 39 15.78 -10.39 -2.92
CA GLU A 39 16.69 -11.47 -3.32
C GLU A 39 16.02 -12.40 -4.32
N LYS A 40 16.61 -12.55 -5.51
CA LYS A 40 16.18 -13.55 -6.48
C LYS A 40 16.65 -14.92 -6.03
N ILE A 41 15.74 -15.87 -5.95
CA ILE A 41 16.07 -17.26 -5.62
C ILE A 41 16.67 -17.90 -6.85
N LYS A 42 17.95 -18.29 -6.76
CA LYS A 42 18.73 -18.85 -7.86
C LYS A 42 18.04 -20.11 -8.44
N GLY A 43 17.94 -20.17 -9.76
CA GLY A 43 17.35 -21.29 -10.47
C GLY A 43 15.81 -21.35 -10.45
N THR A 44 15.15 -20.30 -9.98
CA THR A 44 13.69 -20.19 -9.95
C THR A 44 13.19 -18.88 -10.53
N ASN A 45 11.88 -18.78 -10.74
CA ASN A 45 11.19 -17.53 -11.07
C ASN A 45 10.63 -16.85 -9.82
N SER A 46 11.32 -16.96 -8.69
CA SER A 46 10.85 -16.46 -7.41
C SER A 46 11.78 -15.39 -6.84
N VAL A 47 11.17 -14.43 -6.14
CA VAL A 47 11.87 -13.33 -5.47
C VAL A 47 11.44 -13.26 -4.02
N LYS A 48 12.41 -13.26 -3.12
CA LYS A 48 12.17 -13.04 -1.69
C LYS A 48 12.23 -11.54 -1.39
N LEU A 49 11.20 -11.06 -0.71
CA LEU A 49 11.07 -9.67 -0.28
C LEU A 49 10.87 -9.60 1.23
N ARG A 50 11.35 -8.53 1.83
CA ARG A 50 11.02 -8.14 3.21
C ARG A 50 10.39 -6.76 3.21
N LEU A 51 9.11 -6.72 3.51
CA LEU A 51 8.33 -5.49 3.56
C LEU A 51 8.29 -4.93 4.98
N LYS A 52 8.27 -3.61 5.09
CA LYS A 52 8.19 -2.90 6.36
C LYS A 52 7.42 -1.60 6.19
N SER A 53 6.53 -1.29 7.15
CA SER A 53 6.05 0.07 7.35
C SER A 53 6.98 0.81 8.32
N ASN A 54 7.50 1.96 7.89
CA ASN A 54 8.40 2.77 8.73
C ASN A 54 7.64 3.70 9.69
N ARG A 55 6.32 3.70 9.65
CA ARG A 55 5.45 4.49 10.53
C ARG A 55 4.44 3.64 11.33
N GLN A 56 4.70 2.35 11.44
CA GLN A 56 3.85 1.41 12.18
C GLN A 56 2.40 1.35 11.64
N ALA A 57 2.24 1.45 10.32
CA ALA A 57 0.94 1.28 9.72
C ALA A 57 0.41 -0.13 9.97
N SER A 58 -0.90 -0.22 10.20
CA SER A 58 -1.54 -1.51 10.47
C SER A 58 -1.64 -2.39 9.23
N ARG A 59 -1.53 -1.82 8.05
CA ARG A 59 -1.71 -2.50 6.76
C ARG A 59 -0.64 -2.08 5.76
N VAL A 60 -0.16 -3.05 5.00
CA VAL A 60 0.72 -2.82 3.85
C VAL A 60 0.11 -3.52 2.63
N VAL A 61 0.15 -2.87 1.49
CA VAL A 61 -0.38 -3.38 0.24
C VAL A 61 0.70 -3.32 -0.82
N LEU A 62 0.97 -4.47 -1.43
CA LEU A 62 1.86 -4.56 -2.59
C LEU A 62 1.00 -4.72 -3.84
N LEU A 63 1.20 -3.82 -4.79
CA LEU A 63 0.54 -3.84 -6.09
C LEU A 63 1.57 -4.12 -7.18
N LEU A 64 1.34 -5.17 -7.94
CA LEU A 64 2.14 -5.52 -9.11
C LEU A 64 1.25 -5.54 -10.35
N PRO A 65 1.70 -5.01 -11.48
CA PRO A 65 0.89 -4.99 -12.70
C PRO A 65 0.63 -6.40 -13.22
N GLU A 66 -0.47 -6.59 -13.93
CA GLU A 66 -0.83 -7.86 -14.58
C GLU A 66 0.30 -8.39 -15.47
N SER A 67 1.04 -7.50 -16.14
CA SER A 67 2.19 -7.84 -16.96
C SER A 67 3.33 -8.54 -16.20
N SER A 68 3.35 -8.48 -14.88
CA SER A 68 4.32 -9.18 -14.04
C SER A 68 4.12 -10.69 -14.01
N LYS A 69 2.91 -11.18 -14.37
CA LYS A 69 2.54 -12.61 -14.36
C LYS A 69 2.82 -13.30 -13.02
N LEU A 70 2.44 -12.64 -11.93
CA LEU A 70 2.52 -13.22 -10.60
C LEU A 70 1.54 -14.40 -10.48
N LYS A 71 2.02 -15.57 -10.04
CA LYS A 71 1.18 -16.78 -9.83
C LYS A 71 0.68 -16.89 -8.41
N SER A 72 1.62 -16.76 -7.48
CA SER A 72 1.36 -16.94 -6.05
C SER A 72 2.38 -16.18 -5.22
N PHE A 73 2.12 -16.10 -3.93
CA PHE A 73 3.13 -15.69 -2.96
C PHE A 73 3.10 -16.61 -1.74
N ASN A 74 4.24 -16.71 -1.05
CA ASN A 74 4.33 -17.43 0.21
C ASN A 74 4.56 -16.47 1.37
N ILE A 75 3.90 -16.76 2.50
CA ILE A 75 4.21 -16.23 3.82
C ILE A 75 4.57 -17.42 4.71
N GLY A 76 5.84 -17.49 5.12
CA GLY A 76 6.34 -18.71 5.77
C GLY A 76 6.19 -19.93 4.85
N SER A 77 5.52 -20.97 5.32
CA SER A 77 5.23 -22.19 4.56
C SER A 77 3.91 -22.16 3.79
N GLN A 78 3.11 -21.11 3.97
CA GLN A 78 1.79 -21.02 3.32
C GLN A 78 1.91 -20.35 1.95
N GLU A 79 1.45 -21.03 0.92
CA GLU A 79 1.30 -20.47 -0.43
C GLU A 79 -0.13 -19.95 -0.64
N VAL A 80 -0.22 -18.79 -1.26
CA VAL A 80 -1.48 -18.13 -1.60
C VAL A 80 -1.49 -17.83 -3.09
N GLU A 81 -2.44 -18.37 -3.81
CA GLU A 81 -2.68 -18.03 -5.21
C GLU A 81 -3.24 -16.62 -5.33
N VAL A 82 -2.89 -15.95 -6.40
CA VAL A 82 -3.33 -14.58 -6.67
C VAL A 82 -4.00 -14.48 -8.03
N SER A 83 -4.93 -13.55 -8.13
CA SER A 83 -5.54 -13.17 -9.40
C SER A 83 -5.47 -11.66 -9.59
N VAL A 84 -5.55 -11.24 -10.84
CA VAL A 84 -5.62 -9.81 -11.18
C VAL A 84 -6.94 -9.24 -10.69
N SER A 85 -6.89 -8.11 -10.03
CA SER A 85 -8.09 -7.40 -9.59
C SER A 85 -8.88 -6.91 -10.80
N SER A 86 -10.16 -7.21 -10.82
CA SER A 86 -11.11 -6.76 -11.86
C SER A 86 -11.90 -5.52 -11.47
N VAL A 87 -11.73 -5.03 -10.23
CA VAL A 87 -12.59 -3.98 -9.65
C VAL A 87 -11.81 -2.76 -9.17
N GLY A 88 -12.48 -1.62 -9.27
CA GLY A 88 -12.06 -0.36 -8.67
C GLY A 88 -10.70 0.14 -9.14
N SER A 89 -10.06 0.88 -8.27
CA SER A 89 -8.76 1.53 -8.52
C SER A 89 -7.60 0.55 -8.66
N TYR A 90 -7.79 -0.73 -8.32
CA TYR A 90 -6.76 -1.77 -8.42
C TYR A 90 -6.89 -2.64 -9.65
N LYS A 91 -7.82 -2.31 -10.57
CA LYS A 91 -8.01 -3.05 -11.81
C LYS A 91 -6.71 -3.16 -12.61
N GLY A 92 -6.37 -4.37 -13.04
CA GLY A 92 -5.14 -4.65 -13.77
C GLY A 92 -3.90 -4.86 -12.89
N TYR A 93 -4.07 -4.95 -11.56
CA TYR A 93 -3.00 -5.25 -10.62
C TYR A 93 -3.28 -6.52 -9.83
N TYR A 94 -2.21 -7.27 -9.53
CA TYR A 94 -2.21 -8.24 -8.44
C TYR A 94 -2.14 -7.48 -7.13
N LEU A 95 -3.01 -7.83 -6.19
CA LEU A 95 -3.15 -7.16 -4.90
C LEU A 95 -2.74 -8.11 -3.77
N ILE A 96 -1.61 -7.86 -3.12
CA ILE A 96 -1.21 -8.54 -1.90
C ILE A 96 -1.48 -7.60 -0.73
N TYR A 97 -2.52 -7.94 0.02
CA TYR A 97 -2.99 -7.13 1.14
C TYR A 97 -2.61 -7.78 2.47
N LEU A 98 -1.76 -7.12 3.24
CA LEU A 98 -1.26 -7.59 4.52
C LEU A 98 -1.78 -6.70 5.65
N SER A 99 -2.39 -7.29 6.67
CA SER A 99 -2.92 -6.58 7.83
C SER A 99 -2.27 -7.03 9.13
N GLY A 100 -2.35 -6.19 10.18
CA GLY A 100 -1.77 -6.50 11.48
C GLY A 100 -0.26 -6.40 11.56
N ILE A 101 0.37 -5.66 10.64
CA ILE A 101 1.84 -5.61 10.49
C ILE A 101 2.47 -4.72 11.56
N TYR A 102 1.96 -3.51 11.73
CA TYR A 102 2.47 -2.49 12.65
C TYR A 102 4.00 -2.26 12.51
N ASP A 103 4.78 -2.69 13.50
CA ASP A 103 6.25 -2.58 13.56
C ASP A 103 6.98 -3.82 13.03
N LYS A 104 6.23 -4.84 12.61
CA LYS A 104 6.81 -6.10 12.13
C LYS A 104 7.29 -5.96 10.69
N LYS A 105 8.33 -6.71 10.39
CA LYS A 105 8.77 -6.99 9.02
C LYS A 105 8.04 -8.24 8.53
N VAL A 106 7.63 -8.23 7.27
CA VAL A 106 6.96 -9.38 6.66
C VAL A 106 7.82 -9.90 5.51
N ASP A 107 8.23 -11.16 5.63
CA ASP A 107 8.93 -11.86 4.57
C ASP A 107 7.91 -12.51 3.63
N LEU A 108 8.04 -12.22 2.35
CA LEU A 108 7.26 -12.79 1.26
C LEU A 108 8.19 -13.45 0.26
N THR A 109 7.72 -14.54 -0.34
CA THR A 109 8.32 -15.08 -1.56
C THR A 109 7.29 -14.94 -2.67
N LEU A 110 7.59 -14.15 -3.69
CA LEU A 110 6.75 -13.96 -4.87
C LEU A 110 7.13 -14.97 -5.93
N ASN A 111 6.18 -15.70 -6.48
CA ASN A 111 6.39 -16.71 -7.52
C ASN A 111 5.75 -16.22 -8.82
N PHE A 112 6.55 -16.13 -9.88
CA PHE A 112 6.12 -15.65 -11.19
C PHE A 112 6.06 -16.81 -12.19
N GLU A 113 5.27 -16.67 -13.24
CA GLU A 113 5.36 -17.59 -14.41
C GLU A 113 6.73 -17.45 -15.06
N GLU A 114 7.15 -16.22 -15.29
CA GLU A 114 8.45 -15.82 -15.81
C GLU A 114 8.89 -14.57 -15.09
N TYR A 115 9.98 -14.64 -14.32
CA TYR A 115 10.50 -13.46 -13.65
C TYR A 115 11.32 -12.61 -14.61
N LYS A 116 10.81 -11.43 -14.89
CA LYS A 116 11.53 -10.36 -15.62
C LYS A 116 12.19 -9.45 -14.59
N ASN A 117 13.46 -9.16 -14.78
CA ASN A 117 14.13 -8.16 -13.95
C ASN A 117 13.41 -6.81 -14.08
N GLU A 118 13.33 -6.07 -12.98
CA GLU A 118 12.75 -4.72 -12.92
C GLU A 118 11.22 -4.67 -13.14
N ILE A 119 10.48 -5.45 -12.38
CA ILE A 119 9.03 -5.29 -12.30
C ILE A 119 8.72 -4.03 -11.50
N GLU A 120 8.12 -3.05 -12.15
CA GLU A 120 7.66 -1.83 -11.48
C GLU A 120 6.30 -2.06 -10.83
N GLY A 121 6.13 -1.53 -9.61
CA GLY A 121 4.90 -1.67 -8.85
C GLY A 121 4.77 -0.58 -7.79
N PHE A 122 3.83 -0.78 -6.87
CA PHE A 122 3.58 0.17 -5.79
C PHE A 122 3.56 -0.56 -4.45
N LEU A 123 4.14 0.07 -3.46
CA LEU A 123 4.05 -0.34 -2.07
C LEU A 123 3.31 0.75 -1.30
N LEU A 124 2.18 0.37 -0.72
CA LEU A 124 1.37 1.27 0.09
C LEU A 124 1.43 0.83 1.54
N ASP A 125 1.48 1.79 2.45
CA ASP A 125 1.11 1.54 3.82
C ASP A 125 -0.10 2.38 4.24
N ILE A 126 -0.97 1.80 5.05
CA ILE A 126 -2.25 2.36 5.42
C ILE A 126 -2.38 2.33 6.94
N SER A 127 -2.56 3.50 7.55
CA SER A 127 -2.83 3.63 8.98
C SER A 127 -4.14 4.35 9.24
N THR A 128 -4.72 4.10 10.41
CA THR A 128 -5.89 4.82 10.92
C THR A 128 -5.50 6.09 11.68
N LYS A 129 -4.21 6.36 11.83
CA LYS A 129 -3.72 7.58 12.47
C LYS A 129 -3.47 8.64 11.43
N LEU A 130 -4.01 9.82 11.65
CA LEU A 130 -3.68 11.01 10.88
C LEU A 130 -2.32 11.58 11.32
N PRO A 131 -1.62 12.31 10.44
CA PRO A 131 -0.44 13.08 10.83
C PRO A 131 -0.78 14.10 11.92
N LYS A 132 0.17 14.36 12.83
CA LYS A 132 -0.03 15.31 13.96
C LYS A 132 -0.54 16.68 13.53
N HIS A 133 -0.10 17.19 12.38
CA HIS A 133 -0.57 18.49 11.89
C HIS A 133 -2.06 18.51 11.49
N LEU A 134 -2.69 17.33 11.37
CA LEU A 134 -4.12 17.18 11.15
C LEU A 134 -4.92 16.90 12.43
N ASP A 135 -4.28 16.95 13.61
CA ASP A 135 -4.96 16.72 14.90
C ASP A 135 -6.14 17.68 15.11
N LYS A 136 -6.06 18.89 14.57
CA LYS A 136 -7.19 19.85 14.62
C LYS A 136 -8.41 19.36 13.87
N LEU A 137 -8.26 18.63 12.78
CA LEU A 137 -9.37 17.98 12.06
C LEU A 137 -9.99 16.86 12.90
N TYR A 138 -9.15 16.13 13.62
CA TYR A 138 -9.61 15.08 14.52
C TYR A 138 -10.37 15.68 15.72
N GLN A 139 -9.85 16.76 16.30
CA GLN A 139 -10.45 17.45 17.46
C GLN A 139 -11.73 18.22 17.09
N ALA A 140 -11.87 18.66 15.83
CA ALA A 140 -13.08 19.33 15.34
C ALA A 140 -14.29 18.38 15.28
N ARG A 141 -14.09 17.06 15.39
CA ARG A 141 -15.18 16.11 15.56
C ARG A 141 -15.70 16.21 16.97
N THR A 142 -16.95 16.54 17.08
CA THR A 142 -17.65 16.42 18.35
C THR A 142 -17.65 14.95 18.77
N GLY A 143 -17.43 14.64 20.04
CA GLY A 143 -17.30 13.27 20.58
C GLY A 143 -18.49 12.33 20.32
N ILE A 144 -19.49 12.80 19.56
CA ILE A 144 -20.70 12.05 19.17
C ILE A 144 -20.50 11.30 17.85
N PHE A 145 -19.50 11.67 17.02
CA PHE A 145 -19.30 11.06 15.71
C PHE A 145 -18.06 10.17 15.70
N SER A 146 -18.28 8.88 15.63
CA SER A 146 -17.24 7.93 15.29
C SER A 146 -17.06 7.84 13.78
N PRO A 147 -15.82 7.71 13.27
CA PRO A 147 -15.60 7.46 11.85
C PRO A 147 -16.35 6.18 11.44
N VAL A 148 -17.18 6.28 10.41
CA VAL A 148 -17.93 5.14 9.88
C VAL A 148 -17.12 4.46 8.78
N HIS A 149 -17.21 3.15 8.66
CA HIS A 149 -16.51 2.29 7.73
C HIS A 149 -15.00 2.32 7.89
N ARG A 150 -14.26 2.89 6.94
CA ARG A 150 -12.80 2.86 6.95
C ARG A 150 -12.17 3.93 7.83
N GLY A 151 -12.97 4.83 8.39
CA GLY A 151 -12.52 5.88 9.28
C GLY A 151 -11.49 6.83 8.65
N ASP A 152 -10.76 7.54 9.50
CA ASP A 152 -9.62 8.34 9.07
C ASP A 152 -8.48 7.43 8.68
N GLN A 153 -8.02 7.58 7.46
CA GLN A 153 -6.88 6.81 6.95
C GLN A 153 -5.83 7.74 6.38
N ALA A 154 -4.60 7.39 6.62
CA ALA A 154 -3.47 7.97 5.92
C ALA A 154 -2.80 6.87 5.10
N ILE A 155 -2.60 7.14 3.83
CA ILE A 155 -1.98 6.22 2.87
C ILE A 155 -0.71 6.87 2.37
N LEU A 156 0.42 6.19 2.51
CA LEU A 156 1.65 6.52 1.82
C LEU A 156 1.87 5.54 0.68
N ILE A 157 2.23 6.07 -0.48
CA ILE A 157 2.43 5.30 -1.70
C ILE A 157 3.86 5.50 -2.15
N LYS A 158 4.54 4.39 -2.41
CA LYS A 158 5.92 4.36 -2.92
C LYS A 158 5.98 3.56 -4.21
N ASN A 159 6.59 4.13 -5.24
CA ASN A 159 6.98 3.38 -6.42
C ASN A 159 8.14 2.45 -6.06
N ILE A 160 8.04 1.20 -6.49
CA ILE A 160 9.05 0.17 -6.23
C ILE A 160 9.46 -0.52 -7.52
N LYS A 161 10.66 -1.09 -7.49
CA LYS A 161 11.17 -2.00 -8.53
C LYS A 161 11.57 -3.31 -7.89
N ILE A 162 11.03 -4.39 -8.38
CA ILE A 162 11.32 -5.76 -7.93
C ILE A 162 12.15 -6.48 -8.98
#